data_c47ec8215a8433935ba5f5dc4234cba1
#
_entry.id   c47ec8215a8433935ba5f5dc4234cba1
#
_cell.length_a   1.000
_cell.length_b   1.000
_cell.length_c   1.000
_cell.angle_alpha   90.00
_cell.angle_beta   90.00
_cell.angle_gamma   90.00
#
_symmetry.space_group_name_H-M   'P 1'
#
loop_
_entity.id
_entity.type
_entity.pdbx_description
1 polymer ?
#
loop_
_entity_poly.entity_id
_entity_poly.type
_entity_poly.pdbx_seq_one_letter_code
_entity_poly.pdbx_strand_id
1 'polypeptide(L)'
;MSDLKKIILLVVDQLPGHWAEGVYVDPQRKIPPVNVKGYHELGLIPNFSYLIKNGLWVLRAWNRGICFTREGMRYLAIGSYTRPLYDEEYWKHSEDYSEEEKMGFFEYAKEYYKGELKCATIGGWYERGYFYVPDTIVSPHCTKISIHNTVEWSDLILWRDFIKPYMDYNPDFNLMFAYFPTFDVLNLCPSYLEGEGTNPFTSKHLYMLFLDSIIGEMVEYLKAKKLWDETYIIVASDHGYHLGCNVARKKGARTVNLCCGHDKPFDCYVWDFEEDRPTDTYSGGTRRITFIVSGGGLEEYYRNKIVREAEIIDVMPTIADILEVPYKCEGKSIFRMKMEDQEDYVTS
;
A
#
# COMPACT_ATOMS: atom_id res chain seq x y z
N MET A 1 21.59 3.83 24.19
CA MET A 1 21.10 3.73 22.81
C MET A 1 19.80 4.48 22.77
N SER A 2 19.61 5.42 21.86
CA SER A 2 18.28 6.03 21.66
C SER A 2 17.33 4.89 21.27
N ASP A 3 16.16 4.88 21.87
CA ASP A 3 15.15 3.89 21.52
C ASP A 3 14.81 4.05 20.03
N LEU A 4 15.22 3.08 19.23
CA LEU A 4 14.92 3.07 17.80
C LEU A 4 13.39 3.12 17.62
N LYS A 5 12.92 3.94 16.69
CA LYS A 5 11.51 4.08 16.38
C LYS A 5 10.91 2.75 15.93
N LYS A 6 9.63 2.56 16.15
CA LYS A 6 8.85 1.45 15.62
C LYS A 6 8.07 1.89 14.39
N ILE A 7 8.15 1.11 13.34
CA ILE A 7 7.44 1.38 12.08
C ILE A 7 6.70 0.13 11.65
N ILE A 8 5.43 0.28 11.37
CA ILE A 8 4.61 -0.71 10.67
C ILE A 8 4.33 -0.15 9.28
N LEU A 9 4.99 -0.68 8.26
CA LEU A 9 4.62 -0.46 6.88
C LEU A 9 3.55 -1.48 6.51
N LEU A 10 2.30 -1.04 6.49
CA LEU A 10 1.17 -1.82 6.05
C LEU A 10 0.95 -1.59 4.56
N VAL A 11 1.31 -2.57 3.77
CA VAL A 11 1.03 -2.58 2.33
C VAL A 11 -0.25 -3.35 2.08
N VAL A 12 -1.25 -2.66 1.56
CA VAL A 12 -2.50 -3.27 1.14
C VAL A 12 -2.50 -3.32 -0.38
N ASP A 13 -2.47 -4.54 -0.91
CA ASP A 13 -2.43 -4.80 -2.34
C ASP A 13 -3.62 -4.15 -3.05
N GLN A 14 -3.36 -3.42 -4.12
CA GLN A 14 -4.36 -2.78 -4.96
C GLN A 14 -5.25 -1.72 -4.26
N LEU A 15 -4.89 -1.21 -3.07
CA LEU A 15 -5.72 -0.22 -2.37
C LEU A 15 -5.64 1.15 -3.05
N PRO A 16 -6.72 1.62 -3.72
CA PRO A 16 -6.69 2.90 -4.40
C PRO A 16 -6.79 4.04 -3.39
N GLY A 17 -5.83 4.98 -3.46
CA GLY A 17 -5.82 6.15 -2.58
C GLY A 17 -6.83 7.21 -3.00
N HIS A 18 -7.00 7.40 -4.30
CA HIS A 18 -7.88 8.42 -4.87
C HIS A 18 -8.39 7.99 -6.23
N TRP A 19 -9.38 8.73 -6.77
CA TRP A 19 -9.93 8.49 -8.09
C TRP A 19 -10.01 9.78 -8.92
N ALA A 20 -10.31 9.64 -10.21
CA ALA A 20 -10.56 10.78 -11.08
C ALA A 20 -11.80 11.55 -10.60
N GLU A 21 -11.72 12.87 -10.62
CA GLU A 21 -12.83 13.72 -10.19
C GLU A 21 -14.04 13.58 -11.11
N GLY A 22 -15.23 13.65 -10.53
CA GLY A 22 -16.50 13.55 -11.28
C GLY A 22 -16.87 12.13 -11.70
N VAL A 23 -16.08 11.13 -11.37
CA VAL A 23 -16.39 9.72 -11.65
C VAL A 23 -17.12 9.11 -10.47
N TYR A 24 -18.32 8.62 -10.72
CA TYR A 24 -19.16 8.00 -9.70
C TYR A 24 -19.68 6.65 -10.18
N VAL A 25 -19.71 5.66 -9.31
CA VAL A 25 -20.36 4.37 -9.55
C VAL A 25 -21.89 4.47 -9.30
N ASP A 26 -22.30 5.43 -8.48
CA ASP A 26 -23.69 5.87 -8.34
C ASP A 26 -23.72 7.39 -8.50
N PRO A 27 -24.01 7.91 -9.71
CA PRO A 27 -24.05 9.34 -9.96
C PRO A 27 -25.14 10.08 -9.18
N GLN A 28 -26.25 9.41 -8.89
CA GLN A 28 -27.37 10.04 -8.14
C GLN A 28 -26.99 10.32 -6.69
N ARG A 29 -26.25 9.38 -6.06
CA ARG A 29 -25.79 9.51 -4.69
C ARG A 29 -24.37 10.05 -4.59
N LYS A 30 -23.71 10.31 -5.73
CA LYS A 30 -22.29 10.72 -5.81
C LYS A 30 -21.34 9.76 -5.10
N ILE A 31 -21.60 8.47 -5.20
CA ILE A 31 -20.73 7.45 -4.63
C ILE A 31 -19.55 7.23 -5.60
N PRO A 32 -18.31 7.50 -5.19
CA PRO A 32 -17.15 7.27 -6.02
C PRO A 32 -16.83 5.77 -6.13
N PRO A 33 -16.01 5.35 -7.08
CA PRO A 33 -15.36 4.05 -7.01
C PRO A 33 -14.65 3.85 -5.68
N VAL A 34 -14.52 2.61 -5.23
CA VAL A 34 -13.87 2.31 -3.95
C VAL A 34 -12.46 2.91 -3.93
N ASN A 35 -12.23 3.85 -3.03
CA ASN A 35 -10.92 4.47 -2.79
C ASN A 35 -10.90 5.17 -1.43
N VAL A 36 -9.69 5.33 -0.86
CA VAL A 36 -9.53 5.91 0.49
C VAL A 36 -10.05 7.34 0.56
N LYS A 37 -9.69 8.21 -0.40
CA LYS A 37 -10.11 9.62 -0.41
C LYS A 37 -11.63 9.75 -0.42
N GLY A 38 -12.28 9.15 -1.41
CA GLY A 38 -13.73 9.27 -1.58
C GLY A 38 -14.51 8.68 -0.39
N TYR A 39 -14.04 7.57 0.17
CA TYR A 39 -14.69 6.94 1.33
C TYR A 39 -14.44 7.71 2.63
N HIS A 40 -13.28 8.33 2.76
CA HIS A 40 -13.00 9.26 3.85
C HIS A 40 -13.96 10.48 3.80
N GLU A 41 -14.11 11.09 2.64
CA GLU A 41 -15.00 12.24 2.43
C GLU A 41 -16.48 11.91 2.69
N LEU A 42 -16.89 10.67 2.41
CA LEU A 42 -18.24 10.17 2.72
C LEU A 42 -18.40 9.71 4.18
N GLY A 43 -17.32 9.69 4.97
CA GLY A 43 -17.37 9.22 6.37
C GLY A 43 -17.55 7.71 6.52
N LEU A 44 -17.27 6.91 5.49
CA LEU A 44 -17.50 5.46 5.48
C LEU A 44 -16.39 4.65 6.16
N ILE A 45 -15.21 5.22 6.33
CA ILE A 45 -14.01 4.55 6.85
C ILE A 45 -13.43 5.35 8.04
N PRO A 46 -14.09 5.31 9.20
CA PRO A 46 -13.73 6.14 10.34
C PRO A 46 -12.33 5.89 10.89
N ASN A 47 -11.81 4.66 10.79
CA ASN A 47 -10.48 4.32 11.31
C ASN A 47 -9.36 4.79 10.37
N PHE A 48 -9.51 4.65 9.06
CA PHE A 48 -8.64 5.33 8.10
C PHE A 48 -8.71 6.85 8.28
N SER A 49 -9.92 7.39 8.47
CA SER A 49 -10.13 8.81 8.72
C SER A 49 -9.41 9.27 10.00
N TYR A 50 -9.35 8.42 11.02
CA TYR A 50 -8.57 8.69 12.21
C TYR A 50 -7.07 8.76 11.90
N LEU A 51 -6.53 7.82 11.12
CA LEU A 51 -5.12 7.85 10.70
C LEU A 51 -4.82 9.11 9.86
N ILE A 52 -5.70 9.46 8.93
CA ILE A 52 -5.57 10.64 8.06
C ILE A 52 -5.53 11.92 8.93
N LYS A 53 -6.50 12.11 9.81
CA LYS A 53 -6.59 13.30 10.66
C LYS A 53 -5.44 13.44 11.66
N ASN A 54 -4.91 12.32 12.13
CA ASN A 54 -3.77 12.28 13.05
C ASN A 54 -2.44 12.02 12.34
N GLY A 55 -2.37 12.26 11.03
CA GLY A 55 -1.24 11.91 10.21
C GLY A 55 -0.88 12.94 9.16
N LEU A 56 0.09 12.58 8.37
CA LEU A 56 0.49 13.22 7.12
C LEU A 56 -0.06 12.36 5.96
N TRP A 57 -0.98 12.92 5.20
CA TRP A 57 -1.66 12.22 4.12
C TRP A 57 -1.21 12.73 2.74
N VAL A 58 -0.84 11.81 1.86
CA VAL A 58 -0.61 12.14 0.46
C VAL A 58 -1.94 12.07 -0.29
N LEU A 59 -2.43 13.25 -0.70
CA LEU A 59 -3.74 13.38 -1.33
C LEU A 59 -3.83 12.65 -2.67
N ARG A 60 -2.77 12.70 -3.48
CA ARG A 60 -2.63 12.02 -4.75
C ARG A 60 -1.30 11.29 -4.81
N ALA A 61 -1.28 10.05 -4.36
CA ALA A 61 -0.12 9.21 -4.46
C ALA A 61 -0.15 8.38 -5.75
N TRP A 62 1.01 8.20 -6.39
CA TRP A 62 1.13 7.58 -7.71
C TRP A 62 2.18 6.48 -7.76
N ASN A 63 1.84 5.38 -8.43
CA ASN A 63 2.85 4.48 -8.99
C ASN A 63 3.04 4.85 -10.47
N ARG A 64 4.16 5.46 -10.81
CA ARG A 64 4.47 5.85 -12.19
C ARG A 64 5.24 4.78 -12.95
N GLY A 65 5.65 3.72 -12.28
CA GLY A 65 6.30 2.57 -12.86
C GLY A 65 5.31 1.52 -13.38
N ILE A 66 5.73 0.28 -13.35
CA ILE A 66 4.91 -0.88 -13.70
C ILE A 66 3.97 -1.17 -12.52
N CYS A 67 2.68 -1.29 -12.79
CA CYS A 67 1.64 -1.45 -11.78
C CYS A 67 1.28 -2.92 -11.53
N PHE A 68 2.29 -3.77 -11.39
CA PHE A 68 2.16 -5.15 -10.90
C PHE A 68 2.61 -5.23 -9.46
N THR A 69 2.02 -6.13 -8.70
CA THR A 69 2.35 -6.35 -7.29
C THR A 69 3.86 -6.52 -7.08
N ARG A 70 4.52 -7.37 -7.86
CA ARG A 70 5.96 -7.59 -7.76
C ARG A 70 6.75 -6.29 -7.90
N GLU A 71 6.46 -5.50 -8.93
CA GLU A 71 7.19 -4.25 -9.20
C GLU A 71 6.83 -3.17 -8.16
N GLY A 72 5.57 -3.06 -7.78
CA GLY A 72 5.14 -2.15 -6.73
C GLY A 72 5.81 -2.44 -5.39
N MET A 73 5.87 -3.71 -5.00
CA MET A 73 6.59 -4.15 -3.80
C MET A 73 8.08 -3.82 -3.87
N ARG A 74 8.69 -3.99 -5.03
CA ARG A 74 10.08 -3.59 -5.27
C ARG A 74 10.27 -2.09 -5.06
N TYR A 75 9.41 -1.26 -5.65
CA TYR A 75 9.49 0.19 -5.50
C TYR A 75 9.35 0.62 -4.05
N LEU A 76 8.42 0.02 -3.31
CA LEU A 76 8.26 0.24 -1.88
C LEU A 76 9.51 -0.14 -1.06
N ALA A 77 10.20 -1.20 -1.45
CA ALA A 77 11.34 -1.73 -0.71
C ALA A 77 12.65 -0.97 -0.94
N ILE A 78 12.80 -0.34 -2.10
CA ILE A 78 14.07 0.30 -2.48
C ILE A 78 13.98 1.79 -2.79
N GLY A 79 12.78 2.34 -2.95
CA GLY A 79 12.60 3.76 -3.25
C GLY A 79 13.11 4.18 -4.65
N SER A 80 13.04 3.27 -5.64
CA SER A 80 13.54 3.53 -7.00
C SER A 80 12.73 2.77 -8.03
N TYR A 81 12.50 3.39 -9.19
CA TYR A 81 11.90 2.72 -10.35
C TYR A 81 12.93 1.92 -11.17
N THR A 82 14.17 2.34 -11.17
CA THR A 82 15.20 1.81 -12.06
C THR A 82 16.12 0.81 -11.38
N ARG A 83 16.31 0.95 -10.08
CA ARG A 83 17.20 0.11 -9.31
C ARG A 83 16.72 -1.33 -9.26
N PRO A 84 17.54 -2.32 -9.65
CA PRO A 84 17.14 -3.72 -9.55
C PRO A 84 17.08 -4.17 -8.09
N LEU A 85 16.26 -5.17 -7.84
CA LEU A 85 16.35 -5.98 -6.64
C LEU A 85 17.19 -7.21 -6.89
N TYR A 86 17.65 -7.81 -5.80
CA TYR A 86 18.22 -9.15 -5.77
C TYR A 86 17.17 -10.19 -6.22
N ASP A 87 17.03 -10.38 -7.53
CA ASP A 87 16.22 -11.41 -8.13
C ASP A 87 17.05 -12.09 -9.21
N GLU A 88 16.94 -13.40 -9.34
CA GLU A 88 17.69 -14.18 -10.34
C GLU A 88 17.52 -13.65 -11.77
N GLU A 89 16.38 -13.06 -12.07
CA GLU A 89 16.09 -12.46 -13.38
C GLU A 89 16.87 -11.15 -13.59
N TYR A 90 17.16 -10.41 -12.52
CA TYR A 90 17.91 -9.17 -12.53
C TYR A 90 19.43 -9.37 -12.36
N TRP A 91 19.90 -10.53 -11.92
CA TRP A 91 21.31 -10.87 -11.82
C TRP A 91 22.05 -10.75 -13.16
N LYS A 92 21.33 -10.96 -14.27
CA LYS A 92 21.91 -10.85 -15.61
C LYS A 92 22.38 -9.46 -15.98
N HIS A 93 21.92 -8.43 -15.26
CA HIS A 93 22.27 -7.02 -15.45
C HIS A 93 22.94 -6.42 -14.21
N SER A 94 23.35 -7.24 -13.25
CA SER A 94 23.93 -6.79 -11.99
C SER A 94 25.33 -6.21 -12.14
N GLU A 95 26.00 -6.46 -13.25
CA GLU A 95 27.34 -5.95 -13.53
C GLU A 95 27.39 -4.42 -13.68
N ASP A 96 26.25 -3.80 -14.02
CA ASP A 96 26.12 -2.37 -14.22
C ASP A 96 25.95 -1.57 -12.91
N TYR A 97 25.80 -2.24 -11.76
CA TYR A 97 25.52 -1.62 -10.47
C TYR A 97 26.59 -1.93 -9.43
N SER A 98 26.93 -0.94 -8.61
CA SER A 98 27.79 -1.13 -7.45
C SER A 98 27.13 -2.02 -6.40
N GLU A 99 27.91 -2.61 -5.50
CA GLU A 99 27.36 -3.43 -4.40
C GLU A 99 26.42 -2.61 -3.50
N GLU A 100 26.71 -1.33 -3.27
CA GLU A 100 25.84 -0.42 -2.51
C GLU A 100 24.50 -0.20 -3.22
N GLU A 101 24.49 -0.10 -4.54
CA GLU A 101 23.28 0.06 -5.35
C GLU A 101 22.43 -1.22 -5.42
N LYS A 102 23.03 -2.36 -5.22
CA LYS A 102 22.34 -3.66 -5.15
C LYS A 102 21.65 -3.88 -3.80
N MET A 103 22.07 -3.20 -2.73
CA MET A 103 21.48 -3.34 -1.42
C MET A 103 20.07 -2.77 -1.37
N GLY A 104 19.10 -3.56 -0.92
CA GLY A 104 17.81 -3.09 -0.49
C GLY A 104 17.90 -2.26 0.80
N PHE A 105 16.86 -1.49 1.10
CA PHE A 105 16.84 -0.66 2.31
C PHE A 105 17.07 -1.46 3.60
N PHE A 106 16.45 -2.63 3.72
CA PHE A 106 16.56 -3.46 4.93
C PHE A 106 17.99 -3.91 5.21
N GLU A 107 18.70 -4.32 4.19
CA GLU A 107 20.11 -4.71 4.30
C GLU A 107 20.96 -3.53 4.72
N TYR A 108 20.80 -2.42 4.00
CA TYR A 108 21.51 -1.18 4.28
C TYR A 108 21.26 -0.68 5.71
N ALA A 109 19.99 -0.62 6.13
CA ALA A 109 19.61 -0.16 7.47
C ALA A 109 20.16 -1.10 8.57
N LYS A 110 20.14 -2.41 8.33
CA LYS A 110 20.68 -3.38 9.28
C LYS A 110 22.20 -3.27 9.40
N GLU A 111 22.91 -3.06 8.30
CA GLU A 111 24.35 -2.80 8.34
C GLU A 111 24.66 -1.49 9.05
N TYR A 112 23.90 -0.42 8.75
CA TYR A 112 24.04 0.89 9.39
C TYR A 112 23.91 0.78 10.91
N TYR A 113 22.97 0.01 11.41
CA TYR A 113 22.76 -0.27 12.82
C TYR A 113 23.53 -1.48 13.35
N LYS A 114 24.54 -1.97 12.61
CA LYS A 114 25.43 -3.07 13.02
C LYS A 114 24.69 -4.34 13.46
N GLY A 115 23.56 -4.62 12.83
CA GLY A 115 22.73 -5.78 13.12
C GLY A 115 21.73 -5.61 14.26
N GLU A 116 21.67 -4.45 14.92
CA GLU A 116 20.76 -4.21 16.04
C GLU A 116 19.31 -3.92 15.59
N LEU A 117 19.11 -3.52 14.32
CA LEU A 117 17.77 -3.25 13.79
C LEU A 117 16.97 -4.55 13.67
N LYS A 118 15.82 -4.59 14.35
CA LYS A 118 14.91 -5.75 14.34
C LYS A 118 13.83 -5.55 13.28
N CYS A 119 13.95 -6.28 12.20
CA CYS A 119 13.01 -6.24 11.09
C CYS A 119 12.19 -7.53 11.01
N ALA A 120 10.95 -7.40 10.58
CA ALA A 120 10.08 -8.51 10.25
C ALA A 120 9.31 -8.25 8.97
N THR A 121 9.04 -9.31 8.23
CA THR A 121 8.09 -9.34 7.14
C THR A 121 7.01 -10.35 7.42
N ILE A 122 5.77 -9.90 7.39
CA ILE A 122 4.61 -10.74 7.65
C ILE A 122 3.64 -10.52 6.49
N GLY A 123 3.37 -11.56 5.72
CA GLY A 123 2.56 -11.41 4.52
C GLY A 123 1.66 -12.59 4.25
N GLY A 124 0.48 -12.31 3.72
CA GLY A 124 -0.42 -13.29 3.13
C GLY A 124 0.02 -13.66 1.73
N TRP A 125 -0.34 -14.87 1.35
CA TRP A 125 -0.06 -15.37 0.03
C TRP A 125 -1.23 -16.15 -0.54
N TYR A 126 -1.46 -15.97 -1.82
CA TYR A 126 -2.42 -16.78 -2.55
C TYR A 126 -1.72 -17.48 -3.73
N GLU A 127 -2.27 -18.58 -4.12
CA GLU A 127 -1.88 -19.53 -5.18
C GLU A 127 -0.58 -19.31 -5.98
N ARG A 128 0.22 -20.36 -6.09
CA ARG A 128 1.32 -20.59 -7.02
C ARG A 128 2.70 -20.03 -6.71
N GLY A 129 3.06 -19.82 -5.46
CA GLY A 129 4.49 -19.68 -5.15
C GLY A 129 5.08 -18.29 -5.37
N TYR A 130 4.28 -17.29 -5.56
CA TYR A 130 4.77 -15.91 -5.66
C TYR A 130 4.59 -15.18 -4.35
N PHE A 131 5.52 -15.35 -3.47
CA PHE A 131 5.63 -14.51 -2.30
C PHE A 131 6.29 -13.20 -2.70
N TYR A 132 5.52 -12.14 -2.83
CA TYR A 132 5.97 -10.86 -3.35
C TYR A 132 6.66 -9.94 -2.33
N VAL A 133 6.78 -10.38 -1.10
CA VAL A 133 7.88 -9.91 -0.29
C VAL A 133 8.99 -10.93 -0.52
N PRO A 134 9.82 -10.74 -1.53
CA PRO A 134 10.77 -11.75 -1.92
C PRO A 134 11.71 -12.03 -0.78
N ASP A 135 12.17 -13.26 -0.68
CA ASP A 135 13.27 -13.62 0.20
C ASP A 135 14.43 -12.64 0.05
N THR A 136 14.57 -12.11 -1.14
CA THR A 136 15.56 -11.14 -1.55
C THR A 136 15.41 -9.75 -0.97
N ILE A 137 14.18 -9.27 -0.63
CA ILE A 137 14.00 -7.94 -0.04
C ILE A 137 14.35 -7.93 1.44
N VAL A 138 14.13 -9.03 2.12
CA VAL A 138 14.15 -9.09 3.57
C VAL A 138 14.95 -10.25 4.15
N SER A 139 15.30 -11.25 3.36
CA SER A 139 16.15 -12.37 3.77
C SER A 139 17.63 -12.05 3.48
N PRO A 140 18.57 -12.44 4.29
CA PRO A 140 18.43 -13.17 5.57
C PRO A 140 18.25 -12.25 6.77
N HIS A 141 17.97 -10.97 6.58
CA HIS A 141 18.08 -9.91 7.58
C HIS A 141 16.84 -9.70 8.42
N CYS A 142 15.72 -10.32 8.06
CA CYS A 142 14.46 -10.17 8.76
C CYS A 142 13.84 -11.50 9.18
N THR A 143 13.07 -11.47 10.25
CA THR A 143 12.14 -12.56 10.55
C THR A 143 11.04 -12.56 9.49
N LYS A 144 10.89 -13.67 8.79
CA LYS A 144 9.89 -13.84 7.75
C LYS A 144 8.78 -14.76 8.24
N ILE A 145 7.57 -14.27 8.17
CA ILE A 145 6.36 -15.06 8.41
C ILE A 145 5.50 -14.96 7.17
N SER A 146 5.19 -16.11 6.58
CA SER A 146 4.26 -16.20 5.45
C SER A 146 3.19 -17.22 5.74
N ILE A 147 1.94 -16.87 5.43
CA ILE A 147 0.85 -17.82 5.44
C ILE A 147 0.45 -18.16 4.03
N HIS A 148 0.40 -19.44 3.76
CA HIS A 148 -0.17 -19.95 2.54
C HIS A 148 -1.61 -20.17 2.85
N ASN A 149 -2.49 -19.29 2.46
CA ASN A 149 -3.86 -19.73 2.37
C ASN A 149 -4.89 -18.75 1.87
N THR A 150 -5.89 -19.37 1.45
CA THR A 150 -7.30 -19.08 1.25
C THR A 150 -7.70 -17.63 1.47
N VAL A 151 -8.21 -17.20 0.48
CA VAL A 151 -8.52 -15.93 -0.08
C VAL A 151 -9.36 -15.00 0.80
N GLU A 152 -10.32 -15.48 1.55
CA GLU A 152 -11.42 -14.61 1.95
C GLU A 152 -11.20 -13.82 3.24
N TRP A 153 -10.27 -14.22 4.08
CA TRP A 153 -10.06 -13.59 5.38
C TRP A 153 -8.58 -13.52 5.77
N SER A 154 -7.71 -13.62 4.77
CA SER A 154 -6.28 -13.73 5.01
C SER A 154 -5.72 -12.54 5.79
N ASP A 155 -6.18 -11.32 5.53
CA ASP A 155 -5.69 -10.13 6.20
C ASP A 155 -6.10 -10.09 7.69
N LEU A 156 -7.30 -10.57 8.02
CA LEU A 156 -7.71 -10.70 9.40
C LEU A 156 -6.89 -11.76 10.15
N ILE A 157 -6.65 -12.90 9.49
CA ILE A 157 -5.81 -13.96 10.02
C ILE A 157 -4.38 -13.45 10.19
N LEU A 158 -3.83 -12.76 9.19
CA LEU A 158 -2.53 -12.13 9.28
C LEU A 158 -2.44 -11.19 10.48
N TRP A 159 -3.43 -10.33 10.63
CA TRP A 159 -3.48 -9.40 11.75
C TRP A 159 -3.56 -10.12 13.09
N ARG A 160 -4.56 -11.00 13.29
CA ARG A 160 -4.87 -11.59 14.60
C ARG A 160 -3.94 -12.72 15.01
N ASP A 161 -3.54 -13.57 14.07
CA ASP A 161 -2.83 -14.81 14.37
C ASP A 161 -1.32 -14.73 14.11
N PHE A 162 -0.86 -13.67 13.42
CA PHE A 162 0.56 -13.50 13.10
C PHE A 162 1.11 -12.15 13.56
N ILE A 163 0.54 -11.03 13.14
CA ILE A 163 1.10 -9.70 13.45
C ILE A 163 0.99 -9.39 14.95
N LYS A 164 -0.18 -9.55 15.54
CA LYS A 164 -0.37 -9.34 16.99
C LYS A 164 0.53 -10.24 17.84
N PRO A 165 0.55 -11.57 17.64
CA PRO A 165 1.45 -12.44 18.37
C PRO A 165 2.92 -12.11 18.15
N TYR A 166 3.33 -11.76 16.92
CA TYR A 166 4.70 -11.33 16.67
C TYR A 166 5.08 -10.12 17.54
N MET A 167 4.22 -9.10 17.60
CA MET A 167 4.46 -7.92 18.43
C MET A 167 4.44 -8.23 19.94
N ASP A 168 3.61 -9.19 20.37
CA ASP A 168 3.60 -9.65 21.76
C ASP A 168 4.93 -10.32 22.18
N TYR A 169 5.52 -11.10 21.27
CA TYR A 169 6.80 -11.77 21.51
C TYR A 169 8.03 -10.89 21.21
N ASN A 170 7.88 -9.88 20.39
CA ASN A 170 8.94 -8.98 19.94
C ASN A 170 8.52 -7.51 20.09
N PRO A 171 8.26 -7.04 21.32
CA PRO A 171 7.77 -5.66 21.53
C PRO A 171 8.81 -4.60 21.16
N ASP A 172 10.05 -5.02 20.97
CA ASP A 172 11.19 -4.19 20.57
C ASP A 172 11.51 -4.24 19.08
N PHE A 173 10.56 -4.67 18.23
CA PHE A 173 10.72 -4.57 16.77
C PHE A 173 10.91 -3.11 16.35
N ASN A 174 11.63 -2.89 15.26
CA ASN A 174 11.86 -1.54 14.72
C ASN A 174 11.15 -1.33 13.39
N LEU A 175 11.20 -2.30 12.48
CA LEU A 175 10.56 -2.18 11.18
C LEU A 175 9.81 -3.47 10.85
N MET A 176 8.52 -3.34 10.66
CA MET A 176 7.67 -4.42 10.19
C MET A 176 7.10 -4.07 8.83
N PHE A 177 7.29 -4.93 7.86
CA PHE A 177 6.64 -4.89 6.57
C PHE A 177 5.48 -5.90 6.60
N ALA A 178 4.25 -5.40 6.65
CA ALA A 178 3.04 -6.21 6.68
C ALA A 178 2.32 -6.10 5.33
N TYR A 179 2.08 -7.24 4.67
CA TYR A 179 1.44 -7.28 3.36
C TYR A 179 0.07 -7.94 3.41
N PHE A 180 -0.95 -7.21 3.02
CA PHE A 180 -2.36 -7.60 2.98
C PHE A 180 -2.84 -7.79 1.54
N PRO A 181 -2.97 -9.03 1.04
CA PRO A 181 -3.27 -9.30 -0.37
C PRO A 181 -4.75 -9.29 -0.72
N THR A 182 -5.67 -9.32 0.25
CA THR A 182 -7.06 -9.72 -0.01
C THR A 182 -7.78 -8.76 -0.96
N PHE A 183 -7.47 -7.47 -0.93
CA PHE A 183 -8.14 -6.50 -1.78
C PHE A 183 -7.88 -6.76 -3.28
N ASP A 184 -6.65 -7.15 -3.67
CA ASP A 184 -6.35 -7.57 -5.03
C ASP A 184 -6.94 -8.95 -5.36
N VAL A 185 -6.79 -9.89 -4.45
CA VAL A 185 -7.26 -11.26 -4.63
C VAL A 185 -8.75 -11.34 -4.94
N LEU A 186 -9.55 -10.42 -4.42
CA LEU A 186 -10.98 -10.34 -4.75
C LEU A 186 -11.25 -10.17 -6.25
N ASN A 187 -10.31 -9.62 -7.02
CA ASN A 187 -10.43 -9.56 -8.48
C ASN A 187 -10.23 -10.90 -9.16
N LEU A 188 -9.48 -11.80 -8.54
CA LEU A 188 -9.11 -13.10 -9.12
C LEU A 188 -10.19 -14.16 -8.90
N CYS A 189 -11.07 -13.95 -7.93
CA CYS A 189 -12.14 -14.87 -7.62
C CYS A 189 -13.36 -14.60 -8.50
N PRO A 190 -13.78 -15.55 -9.35
CA PRO A 190 -14.92 -15.33 -10.25
C PRO A 190 -16.20 -14.89 -9.56
N SER A 191 -16.42 -15.35 -8.34
CA SER A 191 -17.60 -14.99 -7.53
C SER A 191 -17.59 -13.54 -7.04
N TYR A 192 -16.44 -12.89 -7.05
CA TYR A 192 -16.26 -11.53 -6.56
C TYR A 192 -16.12 -10.49 -7.67
N LEU A 193 -16.17 -10.92 -8.92
CA LEU A 193 -15.98 -10.05 -10.07
C LEU A 193 -17.22 -9.21 -10.43
N GLU A 194 -18.36 -9.52 -9.85
CA GLU A 194 -19.57 -8.74 -10.11
C GLU A 194 -19.46 -7.38 -9.46
N GLY A 195 -19.45 -6.35 -10.27
CA GLY A 195 -19.55 -4.99 -9.84
C GLY A 195 -18.32 -4.37 -9.20
N GLU A 196 -17.14 -4.77 -9.57
CA GLU A 196 -15.83 -4.28 -9.12
C GLU A 196 -15.70 -2.76 -9.04
N GLY A 197 -16.25 -2.16 -8.01
CA GLY A 197 -16.29 -0.71 -7.86
C GLY A 197 -17.37 -0.01 -8.68
N THR A 198 -18.16 -0.74 -9.47
CA THR A 198 -19.29 -0.22 -10.25
C THR A 198 -20.60 -0.28 -9.49
N ASN A 199 -20.64 -1.12 -8.47
CA ASN A 199 -21.78 -1.25 -7.56
C ASN A 199 -21.29 -0.99 -6.13
N PRO A 200 -21.87 -0.05 -5.38
CA PRO A 200 -21.45 0.25 -4.01
C PRO A 200 -21.65 -0.91 -3.03
N PHE A 201 -22.36 -1.97 -3.41
CA PHE A 201 -22.57 -3.18 -2.61
C PHE A 201 -21.70 -4.35 -3.02
N THR A 202 -20.62 -4.10 -3.72
CA THR A 202 -19.66 -5.13 -4.17
C THR A 202 -18.81 -5.70 -3.04
N SER A 203 -18.15 -6.81 -3.32
CA SER A 203 -17.17 -7.40 -2.40
C SER A 203 -16.07 -6.41 -2.03
N LYS A 204 -15.62 -5.59 -2.98
CA LYS A 204 -14.60 -4.54 -2.72
C LYS A 204 -15.10 -3.46 -1.77
N HIS A 205 -16.34 -3.00 -1.93
CA HIS A 205 -16.95 -2.07 -1.00
C HIS A 205 -17.02 -2.67 0.42
N LEU A 206 -17.59 -3.86 0.54
CA LEU A 206 -17.70 -4.55 1.83
C LEU A 206 -16.33 -4.80 2.44
N TYR A 207 -15.37 -5.18 1.62
CA TYR A 207 -14.02 -5.43 2.09
C TYR A 207 -13.31 -4.15 2.54
N MET A 208 -13.52 -3.02 1.87
CA MET A 208 -12.99 -1.73 2.32
C MET A 208 -13.48 -1.36 3.73
N LEU A 209 -14.76 -1.57 4.01
CA LEU A 209 -15.32 -1.37 5.35
C LEU A 209 -14.74 -2.35 6.38
N PHE A 210 -14.53 -3.58 5.95
CA PHE A 210 -13.90 -4.60 6.78
C PHE A 210 -12.43 -4.29 7.07
N LEU A 211 -11.67 -3.89 6.06
CA LEU A 211 -10.28 -3.45 6.22
C LEU A 211 -10.19 -2.25 7.17
N ASP A 212 -11.12 -1.30 7.09
CA ASP A 212 -11.21 -0.19 8.04
C ASP A 212 -11.35 -0.70 9.48
N SER A 213 -12.12 -1.76 9.71
CA SER A 213 -12.25 -2.34 11.04
C SER A 213 -10.94 -2.99 11.54
N ILE A 214 -10.16 -3.61 10.64
CA ILE A 214 -8.83 -4.16 10.99
C ILE A 214 -7.88 -3.02 11.39
N ILE A 215 -7.90 -1.90 10.67
CA ILE A 215 -7.13 -0.71 11.04
C ILE A 215 -7.51 -0.22 12.44
N GLY A 216 -8.81 -0.19 12.74
CA GLY A 216 -9.29 0.16 14.08
C GLY A 216 -8.76 -0.78 15.16
N GLU A 217 -8.85 -2.08 14.93
CA GLU A 217 -8.27 -3.07 15.86
C GLU A 217 -6.75 -2.89 16.05
N MET A 218 -6.02 -2.56 14.99
CA MET A 218 -4.58 -2.30 15.05
C MET A 218 -4.28 -1.09 15.94
N VAL A 219 -4.97 0.01 15.74
CA VAL A 219 -4.80 1.23 16.54
C VAL A 219 -5.11 0.96 18.02
N GLU A 220 -6.24 0.33 18.31
CA GLU A 220 -6.63 0.03 19.68
C GLU A 220 -5.67 -0.97 20.36
N TYR A 221 -5.18 -1.95 19.64
CA TYR A 221 -4.17 -2.87 20.14
C TYR A 221 -2.87 -2.15 20.53
N LEU A 222 -2.35 -1.28 19.65
CA LEU A 222 -1.13 -0.51 19.93
C LEU A 222 -1.30 0.40 21.15
N LYS A 223 -2.47 1.03 21.31
CA LYS A 223 -2.80 1.83 22.50
C LYS A 223 -2.85 0.96 23.77
N ALA A 224 -3.55 -0.17 23.70
CA ALA A 224 -3.68 -1.09 24.82
C ALA A 224 -2.33 -1.66 25.28
N LYS A 225 -1.41 -1.90 24.34
CA LYS A 225 -0.04 -2.37 24.60
C LYS A 225 0.93 -1.25 24.98
N LYS A 226 0.50 0.01 24.96
CA LYS A 226 1.34 1.20 25.17
C LYS A 226 2.47 1.34 24.14
N LEU A 227 2.25 0.81 22.95
CA LEU A 227 3.18 0.91 21.81
C LEU A 227 2.83 2.09 20.90
N TRP A 228 1.62 2.66 21.03
CA TRP A 228 1.10 3.69 20.14
C TRP A 228 2.04 4.90 20.03
N ASP A 229 2.48 5.45 21.16
CA ASP A 229 3.23 6.71 21.22
C ASP A 229 4.65 6.63 20.62
N GLU A 230 5.15 5.42 20.39
CA GLU A 230 6.47 5.19 19.77
C GLU A 230 6.38 4.57 18.37
N THR A 231 5.16 4.31 17.89
CA THR A 231 4.93 3.61 16.62
C THR A 231 4.46 4.56 15.53
N TYR A 232 5.10 4.45 14.37
CA TYR A 232 4.62 5.00 13.09
C TYR A 232 3.86 3.92 12.35
N ILE A 233 2.71 4.28 11.81
CA ILE A 233 1.95 3.44 10.88
C ILE A 233 2.01 4.10 9.52
N ILE A 234 2.58 3.40 8.55
CA ILE A 234 2.60 3.82 7.16
C ILE A 234 1.66 2.89 6.40
N VAL A 235 0.60 3.43 5.83
CA VAL A 235 -0.29 2.68 4.93
C VAL A 235 0.06 3.05 3.51
N ALA A 236 0.44 2.06 2.73
CA ALA A 236 0.76 2.22 1.32
C ALA A 236 0.10 1.11 0.49
N SER A 237 0.03 1.30 -0.82
CA SER A 237 -0.30 0.23 -1.76
C SER A 237 0.75 0.15 -2.86
N ASP A 238 0.92 -1.04 -3.38
CA ASP A 238 1.88 -1.36 -4.43
C ASP A 238 1.42 -0.88 -5.81
N HIS A 239 0.12 -0.98 -6.07
CA HIS A 239 -0.59 -0.37 -7.19
C HIS A 239 -2.02 -0.03 -6.78
N GLY A 240 -2.73 0.62 -7.69
CA GLY A 240 -4.13 0.98 -7.50
C GLY A 240 -5.07 0.00 -8.17
N TYR A 241 -6.31 0.38 -8.19
CA TYR A 241 -7.44 -0.41 -8.62
C TYR A 241 -7.99 0.07 -9.97
N HIS A 242 -8.57 -0.83 -10.73
CA HIS A 242 -9.19 -0.55 -12.04
C HIS A 242 -10.67 -0.92 -12.07
N LEU A 243 -11.43 -0.24 -12.92
CA LEU A 243 -12.88 -0.45 -13.03
C LEU A 243 -13.30 -1.42 -14.14
N GLY A 244 -12.43 -1.79 -15.02
CA GLY A 244 -12.81 -2.47 -16.26
C GLY A 244 -12.73 -4.01 -16.23
N CYS A 245 -12.42 -4.63 -15.10
CA CYS A 245 -12.11 -6.06 -15.07
C CYS A 245 -13.24 -6.96 -15.55
N ASN A 246 -14.44 -6.76 -15.04
CA ASN A 246 -15.61 -7.55 -15.44
C ASN A 246 -15.93 -7.39 -16.93
N VAL A 247 -15.80 -6.15 -17.42
CA VAL A 247 -16.04 -5.85 -18.83
C VAL A 247 -14.98 -6.50 -19.71
N ALA A 248 -13.71 -6.42 -19.31
CA ALA A 248 -12.62 -7.08 -20.01
C ALA A 248 -12.86 -8.60 -20.15
N ARG A 249 -13.33 -9.25 -19.09
CA ARG A 249 -13.71 -10.68 -19.14
C ARG A 249 -14.88 -10.96 -20.06
N LYS A 250 -15.94 -10.19 -19.97
CA LYS A 250 -17.11 -10.33 -20.86
C LYS A 250 -16.72 -10.17 -22.34
N LYS A 251 -15.70 -9.37 -22.62
CA LYS A 251 -15.14 -9.19 -23.97
C LYS A 251 -14.10 -10.24 -24.37
N GLY A 252 -13.92 -11.27 -23.56
CA GLY A 252 -13.10 -12.43 -23.91
C GLY A 252 -11.62 -12.35 -23.52
N ALA A 253 -11.27 -11.50 -22.56
CA ALA A 253 -9.96 -11.55 -21.94
C ALA A 253 -9.74 -12.94 -21.31
N ARG A 254 -8.66 -13.61 -21.74
CA ARG A 254 -8.42 -15.03 -21.42
C ARG A 254 -7.47 -15.23 -20.26
N THR A 255 -6.71 -14.22 -19.89
CA THR A 255 -5.73 -14.32 -18.82
C THR A 255 -6.12 -13.39 -17.70
N VAL A 256 -5.76 -13.75 -16.49
CA VAL A 256 -5.95 -12.94 -15.29
C VAL A 256 -5.29 -11.56 -15.47
N ASN A 257 -4.07 -11.52 -15.99
CA ASN A 257 -3.35 -10.27 -16.20
C ASN A 257 -4.04 -9.32 -17.18
N LEU A 258 -4.57 -9.84 -18.28
CA LEU A 258 -5.35 -9.04 -19.24
C LEU A 258 -6.71 -8.64 -18.69
N CYS A 259 -7.28 -9.50 -17.86
CA CYS A 259 -8.56 -9.27 -17.22
C CYS A 259 -8.46 -8.29 -16.06
N CYS A 260 -7.41 -8.41 -15.26
CA CYS A 260 -7.24 -7.58 -14.07
C CYS A 260 -6.59 -6.22 -14.34
N GLY A 261 -6.35 -5.90 -15.62
CA GLY A 261 -6.12 -4.52 -16.06
C GLY A 261 -4.88 -3.85 -15.48
N HIS A 262 -3.80 -4.58 -15.28
CA HIS A 262 -2.53 -3.95 -14.95
C HIS A 262 -1.97 -3.16 -16.15
N ASP A 263 -2.52 -3.37 -17.34
CA ASP A 263 -2.13 -2.72 -18.59
C ASP A 263 -3.27 -1.99 -19.29
N LYS A 264 -2.91 -1.06 -20.16
CA LYS A 264 -3.83 -0.36 -21.07
C LYS A 264 -4.63 -1.36 -21.93
N PRO A 265 -5.86 -1.01 -22.32
CA PRO A 265 -6.57 0.25 -22.08
C PRO A 265 -7.50 0.24 -20.87
N PHE A 266 -7.75 -0.91 -20.25
CA PHE A 266 -8.84 -1.08 -19.28
C PHE A 266 -8.62 -0.41 -17.93
N ASP A 267 -7.37 -0.25 -17.54
CA ASP A 267 -6.95 0.27 -16.23
C ASP A 267 -6.70 1.78 -16.23
N CYS A 268 -6.57 2.38 -17.41
CA CYS A 268 -6.16 3.78 -17.54
C CYS A 268 -7.28 4.74 -17.91
N TYR A 269 -8.40 4.24 -18.42
CA TYR A 269 -9.53 5.05 -18.86
C TYR A 269 -10.77 4.76 -18.03
N VAL A 270 -11.58 5.79 -17.80
CA VAL A 270 -12.91 5.61 -17.20
C VAL A 270 -13.75 4.77 -18.16
N TRP A 271 -14.45 3.80 -17.62
CA TRP A 271 -15.31 2.94 -18.41
C TRP A 271 -16.75 3.47 -18.38
N ASP A 272 -17.35 3.61 -19.56
CA ASP A 272 -18.78 3.87 -19.72
C ASP A 272 -19.51 2.53 -19.65
N PHE A 273 -20.22 2.30 -18.56
CA PHE A 273 -20.91 1.03 -18.29
C PHE A 273 -22.26 0.92 -19.04
N GLU A 274 -22.84 2.01 -19.48
CA GLU A 274 -24.06 2.01 -20.28
C GLU A 274 -23.74 1.60 -21.72
N GLU A 275 -22.69 2.20 -22.29
CA GLU A 275 -22.26 1.95 -23.65
C GLU A 275 -21.23 0.80 -23.77
N ASP A 276 -20.81 0.22 -22.63
CA ASP A 276 -19.84 -0.87 -22.52
C ASP A 276 -18.54 -0.60 -23.32
N ARG A 277 -17.97 0.62 -23.17
CA ARG A 277 -16.73 1.06 -23.84
C ARG A 277 -15.89 1.98 -22.95
N PRO A 278 -14.56 2.10 -23.23
CA PRO A 278 -13.77 3.12 -22.58
C PRO A 278 -14.21 4.51 -23.04
N THR A 279 -14.18 5.48 -22.13
CA THR A 279 -14.29 6.90 -22.43
C THR A 279 -12.92 7.47 -22.81
N ASP A 280 -12.88 8.75 -23.22
CA ASP A 280 -11.64 9.48 -23.44
C ASP A 280 -11.03 10.02 -22.14
N THR A 281 -11.66 9.80 -21.00
CA THR A 281 -11.18 10.28 -19.70
C THR A 281 -10.17 9.31 -19.11
N TYR A 282 -8.93 9.77 -18.95
CA TYR A 282 -7.89 9.01 -18.27
C TYR A 282 -8.16 8.93 -16.77
N SER A 283 -8.36 7.73 -16.24
CA SER A 283 -8.60 7.53 -14.82
C SER A 283 -7.29 7.34 -14.03
N GLY A 284 -6.31 6.69 -14.63
CA GLY A 284 -5.07 6.30 -13.98
C GLY A 284 -5.29 5.31 -12.84
N GLY A 285 -6.34 4.48 -12.88
CA GLY A 285 -6.79 3.63 -11.79
C GLY A 285 -5.70 2.82 -11.11
N THR A 286 -4.96 2.01 -11.87
CA THR A 286 -3.87 1.17 -11.35
C THR A 286 -2.67 1.96 -10.84
N ARG A 287 -2.54 3.22 -11.24
CA ARG A 287 -1.46 4.12 -10.81
C ARG A 287 -1.79 4.90 -9.55
N ARG A 288 -3.07 4.93 -9.12
CA ARG A 288 -3.56 5.74 -8.01
C ARG A 288 -3.49 4.95 -6.71
N ILE A 289 -2.42 5.12 -5.98
CA ILE A 289 -2.10 4.38 -4.76
C ILE A 289 -2.48 5.14 -3.49
N THR A 290 -2.45 4.44 -2.37
CA THR A 290 -2.57 5.02 -1.03
C THR A 290 -1.19 5.32 -0.46
N PHE A 291 -1.05 6.44 0.25
CA PHE A 291 0.11 6.74 1.05
C PHE A 291 -0.28 7.65 2.24
N ILE A 292 -0.23 7.09 3.44
CA ILE A 292 -0.54 7.76 4.71
C ILE A 292 0.57 7.45 5.69
N VAL A 293 1.06 8.46 6.42
CA VAL A 293 1.96 8.28 7.56
C VAL A 293 1.25 8.78 8.80
N SER A 294 1.09 7.94 9.80
CA SER A 294 0.37 8.24 11.03
C SER A 294 1.00 7.52 12.23
N GLY A 295 0.33 7.51 13.35
CA GLY A 295 0.79 6.86 14.58
C GLY A 295 1.18 7.86 15.66
N GLY A 296 1.24 7.38 16.89
CA GLY A 296 1.58 8.24 18.04
C GLY A 296 3.03 8.73 18.03
N GLY A 297 3.93 7.98 17.35
CA GLY A 297 5.32 8.39 17.16
C GLY A 297 5.51 9.56 16.20
N LEU A 298 4.50 9.90 15.40
CA LEU A 298 4.57 11.02 14.47
C LEU A 298 4.55 12.36 15.23
N GLU A 299 5.48 13.23 14.90
CA GLU A 299 5.58 14.57 15.48
C GLU A 299 4.31 15.40 15.21
N GLU A 300 3.92 16.23 16.17
CA GLU A 300 2.73 17.07 16.09
C GLU A 300 2.70 17.97 14.86
N TYR A 301 3.87 18.47 14.44
CA TYR A 301 4.00 19.32 13.25
C TYR A 301 3.48 18.66 11.97
N TYR A 302 3.58 17.34 11.85
CA TYR A 302 3.16 16.60 10.65
C TYR A 302 1.70 16.14 10.72
N ARG A 303 1.06 16.23 11.88
CA ARG A 303 -0.34 15.82 12.05
C ARG A 303 -1.30 16.78 11.38
N ASN A 304 -2.40 16.26 10.89
CA ASN A 304 -3.42 17.02 10.18
C ASN A 304 -2.87 17.79 8.95
N LYS A 305 -1.83 17.23 8.31
CA LYS A 305 -1.22 17.80 7.12
C LYS A 305 -1.45 16.94 5.90
N ILE A 306 -1.40 17.59 4.73
CA ILE A 306 -1.39 16.93 3.43
C ILE A 306 -0.12 17.28 2.64
N VAL A 307 0.33 16.30 1.87
CA VAL A 307 1.19 16.48 0.71
C VAL A 307 0.32 16.30 -0.53
N ARG A 308 0.34 17.25 -1.45
CA ARG A 308 -0.56 17.19 -2.61
C ARG A 308 -0.29 16.01 -3.51
N GLU A 309 0.97 15.75 -3.80
CA GLU A 309 1.41 14.65 -4.65
C GLU A 309 2.71 14.03 -4.15
N ALA A 310 2.79 12.71 -4.21
CA ALA A 310 4.00 11.92 -4.02
C ALA A 310 3.91 10.63 -4.83
N GLU A 311 5.00 9.89 -4.86
CA GLU A 311 5.11 8.65 -5.61
C GLU A 311 5.37 7.45 -4.70
N ILE A 312 5.15 6.25 -5.19
CA ILE A 312 5.40 5.01 -4.46
C ILE A 312 6.85 4.91 -3.95
N ILE A 313 7.79 5.42 -4.74
CA ILE A 313 9.22 5.42 -4.40
C ILE A 313 9.57 6.35 -3.23
N ASP A 314 8.66 7.25 -2.84
CA ASP A 314 8.84 8.19 -1.74
C ASP A 314 8.58 7.53 -0.36
N VAL A 315 7.97 6.35 -0.34
CA VAL A 315 7.69 5.61 0.90
C VAL A 315 8.98 5.21 1.60
N MET A 316 9.93 4.62 0.87
CA MET A 316 11.17 4.13 1.50
C MET A 316 12.05 5.25 2.06
N PRO A 317 12.33 6.35 1.36
CA PRO A 317 13.10 7.46 1.97
C PRO A 317 12.36 8.13 3.13
N THR A 318 11.03 8.04 3.19
CA THR A 318 10.26 8.48 4.36
C THR A 318 10.54 7.58 5.57
N ILE A 319 10.58 6.26 5.38
CA ILE A 319 10.98 5.29 6.40
C ILE A 319 12.44 5.53 6.84
N ALA A 320 13.32 5.78 5.87
CA ALA A 320 14.72 6.08 6.15
C ALA A 320 14.88 7.33 7.03
N ASP A 321 14.10 8.38 6.77
CA ASP A 321 14.11 9.59 7.62
C ASP A 321 13.61 9.29 9.05
N ILE A 322 12.54 8.49 9.22
CA ILE A 322 12.05 8.10 10.54
C ILE A 322 13.12 7.32 11.33
N LEU A 323 13.82 6.43 10.66
CA LEU A 323 14.90 5.62 11.25
C LEU A 323 16.25 6.36 11.28
N GLU A 324 16.33 7.59 10.79
CA GLU A 324 17.58 8.37 10.72
C GLU A 324 18.70 7.64 9.94
N VAL A 325 18.33 6.88 8.90
CA VAL A 325 19.25 6.13 8.05
C VAL A 325 19.56 6.95 6.79
N PRO A 326 20.84 7.22 6.46
CA PRO A 326 21.21 8.04 5.31
C PRO A 326 21.13 7.24 3.99
N TYR A 327 19.96 6.68 3.70
CA TYR A 327 19.71 5.87 2.51
C TYR A 327 19.50 6.74 1.26
N LYS A 328 20.23 6.44 0.20
CA LYS A 328 20.11 7.15 -1.08
C LYS A 328 19.26 6.35 -2.06
N CYS A 329 18.24 6.98 -2.61
CA CYS A 329 17.37 6.41 -3.64
C CYS A 329 16.83 7.53 -4.56
N GLU A 330 16.01 7.18 -5.56
CA GLU A 330 15.38 8.15 -6.46
C GLU A 330 14.27 8.94 -5.77
N GLY A 331 13.51 8.27 -4.89
CA GLY A 331 12.42 8.87 -4.14
C GLY A 331 12.87 9.93 -3.14
N LYS A 332 11.92 10.68 -2.63
CA LYS A 332 12.13 11.75 -1.64
C LYS A 332 11.19 11.55 -0.46
N SER A 333 11.69 11.71 0.74
CA SER A 333 10.85 11.67 1.94
C SER A 333 9.75 12.74 1.87
N ILE A 334 8.52 12.33 2.18
CA ILE A 334 7.38 13.26 2.22
C ILE A 334 7.51 14.30 3.34
N PHE A 335 8.32 14.06 4.35
CA PHE A 335 8.63 15.05 5.39
C PHE A 335 9.40 16.25 4.87
N ARG A 336 10.02 16.14 3.70
CA ARG A 336 10.77 17.23 3.02
C ARG A 336 9.99 17.89 1.90
N MET A 337 8.74 17.49 1.70
CA MET A 337 7.86 18.06 0.68
C MET A 337 7.06 19.23 1.24
N LYS A 338 6.47 20.04 0.35
CA LYS A 338 5.54 21.08 0.74
C LYS A 338 4.29 20.47 1.34
N MET A 339 3.92 20.92 2.52
CA MET A 339 2.73 20.50 3.26
C MET A 339 1.72 21.63 3.37
N GLU A 340 0.46 21.26 3.48
CA GLU A 340 -0.68 22.17 3.67
C GLU A 340 -1.55 21.59 4.81
N ASP A 341 -2.32 22.44 5.47
CA ASP A 341 -3.29 21.98 6.46
C ASP A 341 -4.46 21.25 5.78
N GLN A 342 -4.98 20.20 6.40
CA GLN A 342 -6.13 19.48 5.83
C GLN A 342 -7.39 20.36 5.75
N GLU A 343 -7.53 21.33 6.64
CA GLU A 343 -8.65 22.27 6.64
C GLU A 343 -8.67 23.14 5.39
N ASP A 344 -7.52 23.54 4.87
CA ASP A 344 -7.39 24.34 3.66
C ASP A 344 -7.82 23.58 2.39
N TYR A 345 -7.77 22.24 2.45
CA TYR A 345 -8.18 21.38 1.34
C TYR A 345 -9.70 21.24 1.22
N VAL A 346 -10.42 21.19 2.34
CA VAL A 346 -11.88 21.03 2.36
C VAL A 346 -12.59 22.28 1.84
N THR A 347 -11.90 23.42 1.84
CA THR A 347 -12.44 24.73 1.40
C THR A 347 -12.05 25.11 -0.03
N SER A 348 -11.21 24.34 -0.71
CA SER A 348 -10.73 24.56 -2.08
C SER A 348 -11.36 23.59 -3.08
#